data_a66ed86ffd2fbadd036839149b9d7fcd
#
_entry.id   a66ed86ffd2fbadd036839149b9d7fcd
#
_cell.length_a   1.000
_cell.length_b   1.000
_cell.length_c   1.000
_cell.angle_alpha   90.00
_cell.angle_beta   90.00
_cell.angle_gamma   90.00
#
_symmetry.space_group_name_H-M   'P 1'
#
loop_
_entity.id
_entity.type
_entity.pdbx_description
1 polymer ?
#
loop_
_entity_poly.entity_id
_entity_poly.type
_entity_poly.pdbx_seq_one_letter_code
_entity_poly.pdbx_strand_id
1 'polypeptide(L)'
;MTRSEVISKLFSKLNKKLSKSELEKILDTVLNSVVDGIAENKASEWRTFGRFSPKKIKEKMGRNPRTNEKIYVPEKISVKFKMAKELKNKINQNESCTN
;
A
#
# COMPACT_ATOMS: atom_id res chain seq x y z
N MET A 1 8.78 -8.18 3.35
CA MET A 1 7.78 -8.56 4.39
C MET A 1 6.53 -9.09 3.73
N THR A 2 6.16 -10.30 4.06
CA THR A 2 4.97 -10.94 3.49
C THR A 2 3.76 -10.78 4.41
N ARG A 3 2.59 -11.11 3.87
CA ARG A 3 1.35 -11.09 4.64
C ARG A 3 1.44 -12.01 5.88
N SER A 4 2.00 -13.20 5.71
CA SER A 4 2.18 -14.17 6.80
C SER A 4 3.05 -13.61 7.91
N GLU A 5 4.11 -12.89 7.57
CA GLU A 5 4.99 -12.25 8.53
C GLU A 5 4.28 -11.18 9.34
N VAL A 6 3.43 -10.38 8.67
CA VAL A 6 2.63 -9.35 9.35
C VAL A 6 1.66 -9.99 10.33
N ILE A 7 0.98 -11.05 9.93
CA ILE A 7 0.04 -11.78 10.78
C ILE A 7 0.75 -12.37 12.00
N SER A 8 1.94 -12.93 11.81
CA SER A 8 2.73 -13.49 12.90
C SER A 8 3.14 -12.42 13.91
N LYS A 9 3.53 -11.25 13.42
CA LYS A 9 3.87 -10.11 14.28
C LYS A 9 2.66 -9.61 15.07
N LEU A 10 1.50 -9.53 14.41
CA LEU A 10 0.26 -9.14 15.08
C LEU A 10 -0.11 -10.13 16.18
N PHE A 11 0.00 -11.40 15.88
CA PHE A 11 -0.30 -12.47 16.83
C PHE A 11 0.56 -12.35 18.10
N SER A 12 1.85 -12.11 17.93
CA SER A 12 2.77 -11.95 19.04
C SER A 12 2.50 -10.66 19.82
N LYS A 13 2.29 -9.55 19.12
CA LYS A 13 2.08 -8.25 19.78
C LYS A 13 0.77 -8.16 20.53
N LEU A 14 -0.24 -8.92 20.12
CA LEU A 14 -1.53 -8.97 20.80
C LEU A 14 -1.59 -10.04 21.89
N ASN A 15 -0.42 -10.56 22.28
CA ASN A 15 -0.31 -11.58 23.33
C ASN A 15 -1.16 -12.81 23.08
N LYS A 16 -1.31 -13.19 21.81
CA LYS A 16 -2.05 -14.37 21.38
C LYS A 16 -3.53 -14.34 21.76
N LYS A 17 -4.10 -13.15 21.96
CA LYS A 17 -5.51 -12.99 22.30
C LYS A 17 -6.46 -13.34 21.16
N LEU A 18 -6.01 -13.17 19.92
CA LEU A 18 -6.79 -13.48 18.73
C LEU A 18 -6.06 -14.57 17.95
N SER A 19 -6.83 -15.46 17.33
CA SER A 19 -6.23 -16.49 16.49
C SER A 19 -5.68 -15.87 15.20
N LYS A 20 -4.73 -16.57 14.56
CA LYS A 20 -4.18 -16.12 13.29
C LYS A 20 -5.26 -16.02 12.21
N SER A 21 -6.26 -16.90 12.25
CA SER A 21 -7.39 -16.86 11.33
C SER A 21 -8.23 -15.60 11.50
N GLU A 22 -8.47 -15.19 12.73
CA GLU A 22 -9.18 -13.94 13.03
C GLU A 22 -8.40 -12.72 12.57
N LEU A 23 -7.08 -12.72 12.81
CA LEU A 23 -6.20 -11.63 12.39
C LEU A 23 -6.14 -11.53 10.86
N GLU A 24 -6.16 -12.65 10.17
CA GLU A 24 -6.19 -12.68 8.71
C GLU A 24 -7.46 -12.03 8.17
N LYS A 25 -8.61 -12.32 8.78
CA LYS A 25 -9.88 -11.71 8.39
C LYS A 25 -9.88 -10.21 8.64
N ILE A 26 -9.34 -9.77 9.76
CA ILE A 26 -9.23 -8.35 10.10
C ILE A 26 -8.34 -7.63 9.09
N LEU A 27 -7.19 -8.20 8.78
CA LEU A 27 -6.24 -7.63 7.82
C LEU A 27 -6.87 -7.53 6.43
N ASP A 28 -7.55 -8.58 5.98
CA ASP A 28 -8.25 -8.57 4.69
C ASP A 28 -9.31 -7.48 4.64
N THR A 29 -10.08 -7.33 5.71
CA THR A 29 -11.14 -6.32 5.77
C THR A 29 -10.54 -4.92 5.66
N VAL A 30 -9.44 -4.64 6.36
CA VAL A 30 -8.75 -3.35 6.29
C VAL A 30 -8.25 -3.07 4.87
N LEU A 31 -7.57 -4.04 4.26
CA LEU A 31 -7.01 -3.86 2.92
C LEU A 31 -8.10 -3.72 1.86
N ASN A 32 -9.18 -4.50 1.96
CA ASN A 32 -10.30 -4.40 1.03
C ASN A 32 -11.03 -3.06 1.17
N SER A 33 -11.13 -2.53 2.37
CA SER A 33 -11.73 -1.22 2.59
C SER A 33 -10.92 -0.11 1.92
N VAL A 34 -9.60 -0.20 1.98
CA VAL A 34 -8.72 0.74 1.29
C VAL A 34 -8.90 0.64 -0.23
N VAL A 35 -8.95 -0.59 -0.75
CA VAL A 35 -9.17 -0.84 -2.19
C VAL A 35 -10.52 -0.26 -2.65
N ASP A 36 -11.57 -0.49 -1.89
CA ASP A 36 -12.90 0.02 -2.21
C ASP A 36 -12.91 1.55 -2.25
N GLY A 37 -12.25 2.19 -1.30
CA GLY A 37 -12.14 3.64 -1.29
C GLY A 37 -11.42 4.17 -2.52
N ILE A 38 -10.32 3.55 -2.91
CA ILE A 38 -9.55 3.94 -4.09
C ILE A 38 -10.38 3.71 -5.36
N ALA A 39 -11.12 2.60 -5.44
CA ALA A 39 -11.98 2.32 -6.59
C ALA A 39 -13.10 3.36 -6.74
N GLU A 40 -13.55 3.95 -5.65
CA GLU A 40 -14.52 5.04 -5.65
C GLU A 40 -13.87 6.41 -5.89
N ASN A 41 -12.59 6.44 -6.23
CA ASN A 41 -11.82 7.66 -6.45
C ASN A 41 -11.67 8.52 -5.19
N LYS A 42 -11.62 7.87 -4.03
CA LYS A 42 -11.43 8.52 -2.74
C LYS A 42 -10.03 8.22 -2.20
N ALA A 43 -9.45 9.20 -1.55
CA ALA A 43 -8.17 9.01 -0.88
C ALA A 43 -8.38 8.33 0.47
N SER A 44 -7.42 7.49 0.86
CA SER A 44 -7.41 6.86 2.18
C SER A 44 -6.26 7.47 2.98
N GLU A 45 -6.58 8.25 3.98
CA GLU A 45 -5.59 8.94 4.80
C GLU A 45 -5.43 8.24 6.14
N TRP A 46 -4.20 7.90 6.47
CA TRP A 46 -3.84 7.23 7.72
C TRP A 46 -2.96 8.17 8.53
N ARG A 47 -3.50 8.67 9.61
CA ARG A 47 -2.81 9.62 10.47
C ARG A 47 -1.47 9.05 10.92
N THR A 48 -0.42 9.85 10.86
CA THR A 48 0.97 9.52 11.20
C THR A 48 1.64 8.50 10.28
N PHE A 49 0.91 7.91 9.34
CA PHE A 49 1.44 6.92 8.41
C PHE A 49 1.59 7.47 7.00
N GLY A 50 0.49 7.88 6.38
CA GLY A 50 0.52 8.40 5.02
C GLY A 50 -0.85 8.42 4.38
N ARG A 51 -0.86 8.74 3.12
CA ARG A 51 -2.09 8.86 2.34
C ARG A 51 -1.96 8.09 1.03
N PHE A 52 -2.93 7.22 0.80
CA PHE A 52 -3.10 6.53 -0.47
C PHE A 52 -4.12 7.28 -1.29
N SER A 53 -3.74 7.76 -2.46
CA SER A 53 -4.67 8.47 -3.33
C SER A 53 -4.70 7.85 -4.72
N PRO A 54 -5.88 7.83 -5.36
CA PRO A 54 -5.98 7.36 -6.72
C PRO A 54 -5.35 8.37 -7.67
N LYS A 55 -4.59 7.87 -8.63
CA LYS A 55 -3.99 8.69 -9.67
C LYS A 55 -4.46 8.18 -11.01
N LYS A 56 -5.12 9.05 -11.76
CA LYS A 56 -5.59 8.72 -13.09
C LYS A 56 -4.45 8.87 -14.08
N ILE A 57 -4.09 7.79 -14.74
CA ILE A 57 -3.04 7.79 -15.76
C ILE A 57 -3.74 7.85 -17.12
N LYS A 58 -3.45 8.91 -17.88
CA LYS A 58 -4.04 9.10 -19.22
C LYS A 58 -3.56 8.01 -20.17
N GLU A 59 -4.39 7.68 -21.14
CA GLU A 59 -4.00 6.79 -22.22
C GLU A 59 -2.82 7.37 -22.99
N LYS A 60 -1.94 6.50 -23.45
CA LYS A 60 -0.78 6.92 -24.22
C LYS A 60 -0.34 5.81 -25.16
N MET A 61 0.39 6.20 -26.21
CA MET A 61 1.04 5.25 -27.09
C MET A 61 2.44 4.99 -26.57
N GLY A 62 2.70 3.76 -26.17
CA GLY A 62 4.02 3.31 -25.76
C GLY A 62 4.69 2.50 -26.86
N ARG A 63 5.93 2.10 -26.62
CA ARG A 63 6.65 1.19 -27.52
C ARG A 63 7.15 -0.02 -26.73
N ASN A 64 7.00 -1.17 -27.36
CA ASN A 64 7.57 -2.40 -26.78
C ASN A 64 9.08 -2.35 -27.00
N PRO A 65 9.91 -2.37 -25.94
CA PRO A 65 11.35 -2.29 -26.09
C PRO A 65 11.97 -3.48 -26.83
N ARG A 66 11.28 -4.63 -26.91
CA ARG A 66 11.78 -5.80 -27.60
C ARG A 66 11.54 -5.75 -29.09
N THR A 67 10.32 -5.32 -29.49
CA THR A 67 9.90 -5.35 -30.90
C THR A 67 9.84 -3.97 -31.54
N ASN A 68 9.96 -2.91 -30.73
CA ASN A 68 9.84 -1.53 -31.14
C ASN A 68 8.47 -1.22 -31.77
N GLU A 69 7.48 -2.05 -31.51
CA GLU A 69 6.11 -1.84 -31.96
C GLU A 69 5.39 -0.85 -31.05
N LYS A 70 4.48 -0.09 -31.65
CA LYS A 70 3.64 0.83 -30.90
C LYS A 70 2.57 0.05 -30.15
N ILE A 71 2.47 0.29 -28.84
CA ILE A 71 1.48 -0.34 -27.99
C ILE A 71 0.56 0.74 -27.43
N TYR A 72 -0.75 0.51 -27.55
CA TYR A 72 -1.73 1.39 -26.93
C TYR A 72 -1.87 1.03 -25.46
N VAL A 73 -1.60 2.00 -24.59
CA VAL A 73 -1.78 1.85 -23.14
C VAL A 73 -3.08 2.56 -22.76
N PRO A 74 -4.13 1.83 -22.37
CA PRO A 74 -5.39 2.44 -22.01
C PRO A 74 -5.30 3.23 -20.71
N GLU A 75 -6.26 4.14 -20.55
CA GLU A 75 -6.38 4.89 -19.30
C GLU A 75 -6.62 3.93 -18.14
N LYS A 76 -5.93 4.18 -17.03
CA LYS A 76 -6.05 3.35 -15.84
C LYS A 76 -5.91 4.17 -14.58
N ILE A 77 -6.34 3.59 -13.47
CA ILE A 77 -6.19 4.19 -12.15
C ILE A 77 -5.03 3.50 -11.43
N SER A 78 -4.09 4.30 -10.97
CA SER A 78 -2.98 3.82 -10.16
C SER A 78 -3.11 4.40 -8.75
N VAL A 79 -2.32 3.88 -7.83
CA VAL A 79 -2.32 4.35 -6.43
C VAL A 79 -1.02 5.10 -6.18
N LYS A 80 -1.16 6.31 -5.64
CA LYS A 80 -0.02 7.12 -5.20
C LYS A 80 0.00 7.12 -3.68
N PHE A 81 1.13 6.75 -3.10
CA PHE A 81 1.34 6.81 -1.66
C PHE A 81 2.21 8.00 -1.30
N LYS A 82 1.70 8.84 -0.40
CA LYS A 82 2.45 9.97 0.14
C LYS A 82 2.69 9.72 1.62
N MET A 83 3.94 9.61 1.99
CA MET A 83 4.36 9.33 3.35
C MET A 83 4.09 10.53 4.26
N ALA A 84 3.54 10.28 5.46
CA ALA A 84 3.38 11.33 6.45
C ALA A 84 4.74 11.75 7.01
N LYS A 85 4.82 13.01 7.46
CA LYS A 85 6.05 13.54 8.03
C LYS A 85 6.54 12.71 9.21
N GLU A 86 5.64 12.27 10.05
CA GLU A 86 5.94 11.44 11.21
C GLU A 86 6.53 10.09 10.81
N LEU A 87 5.99 9.48 9.76
CA LEU A 87 6.52 8.23 9.24
C LEU A 87 7.93 8.41 8.67
N LYS A 88 8.13 9.47 7.91
CA LYS A 88 9.44 9.80 7.33
C LYS A 88 10.49 9.99 8.42
N ASN A 89 10.16 10.73 9.47
CA ASN A 89 11.06 10.96 10.58
C ASN A 89 11.39 9.67 11.31
N LYS A 90 10.40 8.81 11.50
CA LYS A 90 10.58 7.53 12.19
C LYS A 90 11.52 6.61 11.42
N ILE A 91 11.38 6.53 10.11
CA ILE A 91 12.22 5.71 9.26
C ILE A 91 13.66 6.24 9.25
N ASN A 92 13.83 7.53 9.08
CA ASN A 92 15.15 8.15 9.05
C ASN A 92 15.86 8.06 10.40
N GLN A 93 15.10 8.14 11.49
CA GLN A 93 15.63 7.98 12.84
C GLN A 93 16.19 6.57 13.03
N ASN A 94 15.48 5.56 12.52
CA ASN A 94 15.95 4.17 12.57
C ASN A 94 17.24 3.99 11.76
N GLU A 95 17.35 4.64 10.60
CA GLU A 95 18.57 4.62 9.80
C GLU A 95 19.74 5.25 10.55
N SER A 96 19.48 6.37 11.20
CA SER A 96 20.50 7.04 12.03
C SER A 96 21.01 6.16 13.14
N CYS A 97 20.14 5.36 13.72
CA CYS A 97 20.52 4.42 14.79
C CYS A 97 21.38 3.27 14.28
N THR A 98 21.24 2.89 13.02
CA THR A 98 22.02 1.79 12.44
C THR A 98 23.37 2.23 11.92
N ASN A 99 23.56 3.51 11.76
CA ASN A 99 24.83 4.08 11.33
C ASN A 99 25.73 4.35 12.52
#